data_329c58f39cec2a14439da0daefba37d5
#
_entry.id   329c58f39cec2a14439da0daefba37d5
#
_cell.length_a   1.000
_cell.length_b   1.000
_cell.length_c   1.000
_cell.angle_alpha   90.00
_cell.angle_beta   90.00
_cell.angle_gamma   90.00
#
_symmetry.space_group_name_H-M   'P 1'
#
loop_
_entity.id
_entity.type
_entity.pdbx_description
1 polymer ?
#
loop_
_entity_poly.entity_id
_entity_poly.type
_entity_poly.pdbx_seq_one_letter_code
_entity_poly.pdbx_strand_id
1 'polypeptide(L)'
;VALSIGTRPDCLPPEVLNLLARLNRKKPVWVELGLQTIHEETASRIQRGYSLPIFENTVRELKAAGLTVIVHVILGLPGETKEQMLDTVRYLAGFQPAIDGIKLQLLHILRGTKLAELYEQNPFPVFSMDEYIDLLLQCIRLLPPGMVIHRISGDGPKKLLVAPEWSGNKRAFLNAFSK
;
A
#
# COMPACT_ATOMS: atom_id res chain seq x y z
N VAL A 1 -9.52 -19.54 8.35
CA VAL A 1 -9.10 -19.12 7.02
C VAL A 1 -10.05 -18.01 6.55
N ALA A 2 -9.52 -16.86 6.13
CA ALA A 2 -10.27 -15.75 5.58
C ALA A 2 -10.15 -15.71 4.05
N LEU A 3 -11.13 -15.09 3.38
CA LEU A 3 -11.04 -14.73 1.97
C LEU A 3 -10.45 -13.32 1.87
N SER A 4 -9.30 -13.18 1.23
CA SER A 4 -8.68 -11.86 0.97
C SER A 4 -8.83 -11.49 -0.49
N ILE A 5 -9.34 -10.27 -0.76
CA ILE A 5 -9.63 -9.77 -2.10
C ILE A 5 -8.97 -8.41 -2.28
N GLY A 6 -8.01 -8.34 -3.21
CA GLY A 6 -7.43 -7.06 -3.64
C GLY A 6 -8.29 -6.41 -4.72
N THR A 7 -8.61 -5.13 -4.54
CA THR A 7 -9.40 -4.36 -5.51
C THR A 7 -9.07 -2.86 -5.47
N ARG A 8 -9.61 -2.15 -6.46
CA ARG A 8 -9.61 -0.69 -6.48
C ARG A 8 -10.88 -0.16 -5.78
N PRO A 9 -10.82 1.01 -5.14
CA PRO A 9 -12.00 1.62 -4.51
C PRO A 9 -13.17 1.84 -5.47
N ASP A 10 -12.90 2.25 -6.70
CA ASP A 10 -13.89 2.51 -7.74
C ASP A 10 -14.49 1.25 -8.43
N CYS A 11 -14.09 0.06 -7.97
CA CYS A 11 -14.56 -1.22 -8.51
C CYS A 11 -15.48 -2.00 -7.55
N LEU A 12 -16.11 -1.32 -6.61
CA LEU A 12 -17.00 -1.90 -5.59
C LEU A 12 -18.44 -1.34 -5.70
N PRO A 13 -19.19 -1.66 -6.77
CA PRO A 13 -20.57 -1.24 -6.86
C PRO A 13 -21.43 -1.93 -5.78
N PRO A 14 -22.65 -1.41 -5.47
CA PRO A 14 -23.50 -1.89 -4.37
C PRO A 14 -23.75 -3.39 -4.38
N GLU A 15 -23.92 -4.00 -5.55
CA GLU A 15 -24.14 -5.45 -5.69
C GLU A 15 -22.92 -6.27 -5.24
N VAL A 16 -21.70 -5.80 -5.53
CA VAL A 16 -20.46 -6.45 -5.08
C VAL A 16 -20.30 -6.28 -3.57
N LEU A 17 -20.52 -5.09 -3.03
CA LEU A 17 -20.49 -4.82 -1.61
C LEU A 17 -21.46 -5.73 -0.84
N ASN A 18 -22.70 -5.84 -1.32
CA ASN A 18 -23.72 -6.73 -0.75
C ASN A 18 -23.32 -8.21 -0.81
N LEU A 19 -22.66 -8.65 -1.89
CA LEU A 19 -22.14 -10.00 -2.02
C LEU A 19 -21.04 -10.25 -0.95
N LEU A 20 -20.06 -9.35 -0.83
CA LEU A 20 -18.99 -9.45 0.13
C LEU A 20 -19.51 -9.47 1.57
N ALA A 21 -20.48 -8.62 1.90
CA ALA A 21 -21.14 -8.61 3.20
C ALA A 21 -21.87 -9.94 3.51
N ARG A 22 -22.52 -10.56 2.51
CA ARG A 22 -23.13 -11.89 2.69
C ARG A 22 -22.08 -12.99 2.90
N LEU A 23 -20.99 -12.94 2.17
CA LEU A 23 -19.89 -13.90 2.33
C LEU A 23 -19.23 -13.75 3.69
N ASN A 24 -19.04 -12.52 4.17
CA ASN A 24 -18.44 -12.23 5.47
C ASN A 24 -19.23 -12.83 6.65
N ARG A 25 -20.55 -12.99 6.52
CA ARG A 25 -21.37 -13.71 7.52
C ARG A 25 -21.06 -15.21 7.61
N LYS A 26 -20.47 -15.79 6.56
CA LYS A 26 -20.10 -17.22 6.54
C LYS A 26 -18.64 -17.44 6.90
N LYS A 27 -17.75 -16.61 6.42
CA LYS A 27 -16.30 -16.62 6.68
C LYS A 27 -15.76 -15.21 6.57
N PRO A 28 -14.75 -14.83 7.39
CA PRO A 28 -14.15 -13.51 7.34
C PRO A 28 -13.70 -13.15 5.92
N VAL A 29 -14.10 -11.96 5.47
CA VAL A 29 -13.67 -11.38 4.19
C VAL A 29 -12.83 -10.15 4.48
N TRP A 30 -11.64 -10.13 3.93
CA TRP A 30 -10.71 -9.00 3.97
C TRP A 30 -10.66 -8.33 2.61
N VAL A 31 -10.94 -7.02 2.58
CA VAL A 31 -10.86 -6.23 1.36
C VAL A 31 -9.59 -5.40 1.39
N GLU A 32 -8.72 -5.65 0.43
CA GLU A 32 -7.44 -4.98 0.27
C GLU A 32 -7.58 -3.86 -0.75
N LEU A 33 -7.55 -2.60 -0.30
CA LEU A 33 -7.70 -1.42 -1.16
C LEU A 33 -6.34 -0.80 -1.49
N GLY A 34 -6.12 -0.56 -2.76
CA GLY A 34 -4.97 0.21 -3.21
C GLY A 34 -5.23 1.71 -3.00
N LEU A 35 -4.55 2.37 -2.08
CA LEU A 35 -4.49 3.83 -1.98
C LEU A 35 -3.21 4.36 -2.62
N GLN A 36 -2.12 3.72 -2.32
CA GLN A 36 -0.74 4.02 -2.72
C GLN A 36 -0.20 5.29 -2.04
N THR A 37 -0.86 6.42 -2.17
CA THR A 37 -0.56 7.73 -1.59
C THR A 37 -1.82 8.57 -1.46
N ILE A 38 -1.84 9.54 -0.53
CA ILE A 38 -2.90 10.57 -0.45
C ILE A 38 -2.64 11.77 -1.37
N HIS A 39 -1.41 11.92 -1.88
CA HIS A 39 -1.01 13.09 -2.67
C HIS A 39 -1.52 12.96 -4.10
N GLU A 40 -2.50 13.78 -4.49
CA GLU A 40 -3.18 13.69 -5.78
C GLU A 40 -2.26 13.94 -6.98
N GLU A 41 -1.21 14.77 -6.82
CA GLU A 41 -0.20 14.95 -7.86
C GLU A 41 0.55 13.65 -8.14
N THR A 42 1.02 12.95 -7.09
CA THR A 42 1.68 11.65 -7.22
C THR A 42 0.70 10.60 -7.73
N ALA A 43 -0.53 10.58 -7.21
CA ALA A 43 -1.59 9.67 -7.64
C ALA A 43 -1.89 9.81 -9.15
N SER A 44 -1.91 11.05 -9.66
CA SER A 44 -2.05 11.33 -11.08
C SER A 44 -0.85 10.84 -11.89
N ARG A 45 0.37 11.10 -11.40
CA ARG A 45 1.63 10.66 -12.03
C ARG A 45 1.73 9.15 -12.19
N ILE A 46 1.30 8.39 -11.17
CA ILE A 46 1.26 6.92 -11.22
C ILE A 46 -0.01 6.38 -11.88
N GLN A 47 -0.88 7.25 -12.40
CA GLN A 47 -2.14 6.88 -13.05
C GLN A 47 -3.03 6.02 -12.15
N ARG A 48 -3.18 6.39 -10.88
CA ARG A 48 -4.03 5.68 -9.92
C ARG A 48 -5.48 5.53 -10.41
N GLY A 49 -6.01 6.55 -11.11
CA GLY A 49 -7.28 6.49 -11.84
C GLY A 49 -8.54 6.74 -11.01
N TYR A 50 -8.42 7.11 -9.74
CA TYR A 50 -9.51 7.54 -8.86
C TYR A 50 -8.98 8.56 -7.83
N SER A 51 -9.89 9.39 -7.31
CA SER A 51 -9.55 10.45 -6.34
C SER A 51 -9.60 9.94 -4.89
N LEU A 52 -8.98 10.68 -3.98
CA LEU A 52 -8.98 10.36 -2.54
C LEU A 52 -10.41 10.26 -1.95
N PRO A 53 -11.38 11.16 -2.28
CA PRO A 53 -12.76 11.01 -1.80
C PRO A 53 -13.43 9.70 -2.19
N ILE A 54 -13.12 9.12 -3.35
CA ILE A 54 -13.65 7.79 -3.76
C ILE A 54 -13.12 6.71 -2.81
N PHE A 55 -11.81 6.73 -2.50
CA PHE A 55 -11.23 5.82 -1.51
C PHE A 55 -11.89 5.97 -0.15
N GLU A 56 -12.05 7.20 0.36
CA GLU A 56 -12.67 7.48 1.65
C GLU A 56 -14.09 6.93 1.75
N ASN A 57 -14.93 7.20 0.74
CA ASN A 57 -16.31 6.73 0.71
C ASN A 57 -16.35 5.20 0.71
N THR A 58 -15.51 4.56 -0.12
CA THR A 58 -15.43 3.10 -0.20
C THR A 58 -15.02 2.47 1.13
N VAL A 59 -14.04 3.06 1.85
CA VAL A 59 -13.67 2.58 3.18
C VAL A 59 -14.86 2.67 4.13
N ARG A 60 -15.60 3.81 4.16
CA ARG A 60 -16.77 3.98 5.02
C ARG A 60 -17.87 2.97 4.71
N GLU A 61 -18.15 2.71 3.44
CA GLU A 61 -19.14 1.70 3.00
C GLU A 61 -18.74 0.29 3.41
N LEU A 62 -17.48 -0.11 3.20
CA LEU A 62 -16.97 -1.41 3.60
C LEU A 62 -17.04 -1.61 5.12
N LYS A 63 -16.65 -0.59 5.89
CA LYS A 63 -16.72 -0.64 7.36
C LYS A 63 -18.17 -0.67 7.85
N ALA A 64 -19.08 0.06 7.23
CA ALA A 64 -20.53 0.00 7.53
C ALA A 64 -21.12 -1.38 7.23
N ALA A 65 -20.60 -2.08 6.22
CA ALA A 65 -20.96 -3.46 5.89
C ALA A 65 -20.30 -4.52 6.80
N GLY A 66 -19.49 -4.11 7.79
CA GLY A 66 -18.80 -4.99 8.74
C GLY A 66 -17.60 -5.73 8.15
N LEU A 67 -17.05 -5.25 7.04
CA LEU A 67 -15.90 -5.87 6.38
C LEU A 67 -14.58 -5.37 6.96
N THR A 68 -13.58 -6.25 6.96
CA THR A 68 -12.20 -5.90 7.32
C THR A 68 -11.52 -5.22 6.15
N VAL A 69 -10.95 -4.03 6.38
CA VAL A 69 -10.29 -3.22 5.36
C VAL A 69 -8.79 -3.15 5.59
N ILE A 70 -8.03 -3.53 4.58
CA ILE A 70 -6.56 -3.46 4.56
C ILE A 70 -6.15 -2.50 3.45
N VAL A 71 -5.30 -1.52 3.77
CA VAL A 71 -4.89 -0.50 2.79
C VAL A 71 -3.46 -0.74 2.33
N HIS A 72 -3.25 -0.64 1.02
CA HIS A 72 -1.92 -0.69 0.41
C HIS A 72 -1.36 0.71 0.21
N VAL A 73 -0.15 0.93 0.73
CA VAL A 73 0.66 2.13 0.54
C VAL A 73 1.96 1.75 -0.15
N ILE A 74 2.41 2.57 -1.09
CA ILE A 74 3.72 2.40 -1.74
C ILE A 74 4.66 3.49 -1.25
N LEU A 75 5.78 3.08 -0.66
CA LEU A 75 6.86 3.96 -0.21
C LEU A 75 7.93 4.06 -1.31
N GLY A 76 8.37 5.26 -1.61
CA GLY A 76 9.37 5.55 -2.64
C GLY A 76 8.79 5.87 -4.01
N LEU A 77 7.54 6.33 -4.09
CA LEU A 77 6.96 6.81 -5.35
C LEU A 77 7.76 8.01 -5.90
N PRO A 78 7.97 8.10 -7.24
CA PRO A 78 8.77 9.15 -7.83
C PRO A 78 8.26 10.55 -7.48
N GLY A 79 9.16 11.38 -6.96
CA GLY A 79 8.86 12.77 -6.57
C GLY A 79 8.24 12.95 -5.20
N GLU A 80 7.93 11.88 -4.45
CA GLU A 80 7.51 11.99 -3.06
C GLU A 80 8.70 12.17 -2.12
N THR A 81 8.57 13.11 -1.21
CA THR A 81 9.49 13.28 -0.08
C THR A 81 9.17 12.28 1.03
N LYS A 82 10.15 12.04 1.91
CA LYS A 82 9.95 11.21 3.11
C LYS A 82 8.77 11.71 3.96
N GLU A 83 8.62 13.02 4.12
CA GLU A 83 7.51 13.61 4.89
C GLU A 83 6.15 13.32 4.24
N GLN A 84 6.03 13.43 2.93
CA GLN A 84 4.80 13.07 2.21
C GLN A 84 4.41 11.59 2.38
N MET A 85 5.38 10.68 2.40
CA MET A 85 5.12 9.26 2.69
C MET A 85 4.61 9.08 4.12
N LEU A 86 5.21 9.77 5.10
CA LEU A 86 4.76 9.77 6.49
C LEU A 86 3.37 10.40 6.65
N ASP A 87 3.05 11.45 5.90
CA ASP A 87 1.71 12.07 5.88
C ASP A 87 0.64 11.08 5.41
N THR A 88 0.94 10.28 4.40
CA THR A 88 0.04 9.20 3.95
C THR A 88 -0.24 8.20 5.09
N VAL A 89 0.79 7.81 5.85
CA VAL A 89 0.63 6.90 6.98
C VAL A 89 -0.12 7.55 8.15
N ARG A 90 0.18 8.80 8.50
CA ARG A 90 -0.56 9.57 9.54
C ARG A 90 -2.04 9.70 9.20
N TYR A 91 -2.33 10.02 7.95
CA TYR A 91 -3.70 10.12 7.46
C TYR A 91 -4.48 8.81 7.67
N LEU A 92 -3.90 7.67 7.29
CA LEU A 92 -4.52 6.36 7.46
C LEU A 92 -4.64 5.96 8.94
N ALA A 93 -3.64 6.32 9.76
CA ALA A 93 -3.65 6.06 11.19
C ALA A 93 -4.77 6.81 11.93
N GLY A 94 -5.11 8.02 11.47
CA GLY A 94 -6.20 8.85 12.01
C GLY A 94 -7.56 8.67 11.35
N PHE A 95 -7.67 7.81 10.34
CA PHE A 95 -8.90 7.66 9.54
C PHE A 95 -10.07 7.12 10.37
N GLN A 96 -11.28 7.67 10.12
CA GLN A 96 -12.50 7.20 10.77
C GLN A 96 -13.57 6.83 9.74
N PRO A 97 -14.18 5.63 9.88
CA PRO A 97 -13.93 4.59 10.89
C PRO A 97 -12.54 3.93 10.74
N ALA A 98 -11.97 3.44 11.84
CA ALA A 98 -10.61 2.90 11.87
C ALA A 98 -10.38 1.80 10.82
N ILE A 99 -9.26 1.91 10.12
CA ILE A 99 -8.76 0.91 9.16
C ILE A 99 -8.15 -0.26 9.95
N ASP A 100 -8.43 -1.48 9.54
CA ASP A 100 -8.03 -2.68 10.28
C ASP A 100 -6.57 -3.09 10.02
N GLY A 101 -6.06 -2.82 8.83
CA GLY A 101 -4.70 -3.22 8.48
C GLY A 101 -4.06 -2.39 7.38
N ILE A 102 -2.74 -2.49 7.31
CA ILE A 102 -1.93 -1.76 6.33
C ILE A 102 -0.86 -2.68 5.71
N LYS A 103 -0.57 -2.46 4.45
CA LYS A 103 0.59 -3.00 3.74
C LYS A 103 1.49 -1.85 3.32
N LEU A 104 2.68 -1.78 3.89
CA LEU A 104 3.72 -0.83 3.52
C LEU A 104 4.63 -1.50 2.49
N GLN A 105 4.53 -1.08 1.23
CA GLN A 105 5.25 -1.71 0.14
C GLN A 105 6.35 -0.78 -0.38
N LEU A 106 7.56 -1.32 -0.53
CA LEU A 106 8.62 -0.62 -1.27
C LEU A 106 8.27 -0.58 -2.75
N LEU A 107 8.46 0.57 -3.38
CA LEU A 107 8.39 0.68 -4.84
C LEU A 107 9.41 -0.27 -5.48
N HIS A 108 8.96 -1.10 -6.40
CA HIS A 108 9.82 -1.91 -7.25
C HIS A 108 9.75 -1.42 -8.70
N ILE A 109 10.89 -1.13 -9.28
CA ILE A 109 11.01 -0.83 -10.70
C ILE A 109 11.28 -2.14 -11.43
N LEU A 110 10.32 -2.55 -12.24
CA LEU A 110 10.35 -3.87 -12.90
C LEU A 110 10.52 -3.69 -14.41
N ARG A 111 11.42 -4.46 -15.01
CA ARG A 111 11.64 -4.50 -16.45
C ARG A 111 10.35 -4.77 -17.22
N GLY A 112 10.18 -4.09 -18.34
CA GLY A 112 8.98 -4.19 -19.17
C GLY A 112 7.80 -3.36 -18.68
N THR A 113 8.03 -2.44 -17.73
CA THR A 113 7.04 -1.45 -17.29
C THR A 113 7.41 -0.06 -17.77
N LYS A 114 6.41 0.80 -17.98
CA LYS A 114 6.64 2.21 -18.30
C LYS A 114 7.49 2.93 -17.26
N LEU A 115 7.38 2.53 -15.98
CA LEU A 115 8.21 3.08 -14.92
C LEU A 115 9.69 2.73 -15.10
N ALA A 116 10.01 1.51 -15.56
CA ALA A 116 11.39 1.13 -15.86
C ALA A 116 11.95 1.92 -17.04
N GLU A 117 11.17 2.14 -18.09
CA GLU A 117 11.57 2.97 -19.23
C GLU A 117 11.86 4.41 -18.81
N LEU A 118 11.00 5.00 -17.96
CA LEU A 118 11.22 6.34 -17.41
C LEU A 118 12.46 6.39 -16.52
N TYR A 119 12.68 5.37 -15.71
CA TYR A 119 13.86 5.27 -14.84
C TYR A 119 15.17 5.14 -15.64
N GLU A 120 15.18 4.37 -16.72
CA GLU A 120 16.33 4.24 -17.61
C GLU A 120 16.67 5.55 -18.33
N GLN A 121 15.64 6.32 -18.74
CA GLN A 121 15.83 7.62 -19.41
C GLN A 121 16.24 8.73 -18.46
N ASN A 122 15.69 8.75 -17.25
CA ASN A 122 15.95 9.77 -16.25
C ASN A 122 15.88 9.14 -14.84
N PRO A 123 16.99 8.57 -14.35
CA PRO A 123 17.04 7.93 -13.05
C PRO A 123 16.65 8.87 -11.91
N PHE A 124 15.77 8.42 -11.04
CA PHE A 124 15.39 9.10 -9.80
C PHE A 124 15.89 8.32 -8.57
N PRO A 125 16.05 8.99 -7.42
CA PRO A 125 16.53 8.31 -6.20
C PRO A 125 15.63 7.16 -5.79
N VAL A 126 16.23 6.02 -5.45
CA VAL A 126 15.58 4.87 -4.81
C VAL A 126 16.24 4.62 -3.47
N PHE A 127 15.48 4.12 -2.51
CA PHE A 127 16.00 3.88 -1.16
C PHE A 127 17.10 2.81 -1.15
N SER A 128 18.16 3.06 -0.40
CA SER A 128 19.01 2.00 0.14
C SER A 128 18.24 1.17 1.17
N MET A 129 18.77 0.01 1.56
CA MET A 129 18.10 -0.86 2.55
C MET A 129 17.96 -0.14 3.90
N ASP A 130 19.00 0.55 4.36
CA ASP A 130 19.03 1.23 5.65
C ASP A 130 18.07 2.42 5.69
N GLU A 131 18.03 3.24 4.63
CA GLU A 131 17.06 4.35 4.49
C GLU A 131 15.62 3.86 4.51
N TYR A 132 15.36 2.72 3.85
CA TYR A 132 14.02 2.13 3.84
C TYR A 132 13.62 1.57 5.20
N ILE A 133 14.54 0.90 5.91
CA ILE A 133 14.30 0.41 7.27
C ILE A 133 13.99 1.58 8.21
N ASP A 134 14.76 2.66 8.12
CA ASP A 134 14.56 3.86 8.93
C ASP A 134 13.19 4.51 8.67
N LEU A 135 12.79 4.61 7.41
CA LEU A 135 11.45 5.09 7.03
C LEU A 135 10.35 4.16 7.55
N LEU A 136 10.50 2.83 7.43
CA LEU A 136 9.54 1.87 7.94
C LEU A 136 9.35 1.99 9.45
N LEU A 137 10.43 2.11 10.22
CA LEU A 137 10.35 2.28 11.67
C LEU A 137 9.58 3.55 12.03
N GLN A 138 9.76 4.63 11.27
CA GLN A 138 8.99 5.87 11.47
C GLN A 138 7.52 5.67 11.11
N CYS A 139 7.21 4.99 10.00
CA CYS A 139 5.83 4.64 9.65
C CYS A 139 5.15 3.81 10.76
N ILE A 140 5.83 2.76 11.25
CA ILE A 140 5.28 1.87 12.27
C ILE A 140 4.96 2.62 13.58
N ARG A 141 5.81 3.58 13.99
CA ARG A 141 5.57 4.40 15.18
C ARG A 141 4.33 5.30 15.08
N LEU A 142 3.87 5.60 13.87
CA LEU A 142 2.67 6.41 13.62
C LEU A 142 1.38 5.58 13.69
N LEU A 143 1.47 4.25 13.54
CA LEU A 143 0.29 3.40 13.47
C LEU A 143 -0.34 3.18 14.87
N PRO A 144 -1.68 3.19 14.97
CA PRO A 144 -2.36 2.86 16.21
C PRO A 144 -2.17 1.38 16.55
N PRO A 145 -2.17 0.99 17.85
CA PRO A 145 -1.93 -0.41 18.28
C PRO A 145 -2.90 -1.43 17.68
N GLY A 146 -4.10 -1.01 17.27
CA GLY A 146 -5.10 -1.90 16.67
C GLY A 146 -4.94 -2.16 15.17
N MET A 147 -4.06 -1.43 14.48
CA MET A 147 -3.87 -1.61 13.04
C MET A 147 -2.83 -2.71 12.76
N VAL A 148 -3.24 -3.74 12.06
CA VAL A 148 -2.37 -4.88 11.74
C VAL A 148 -1.48 -4.56 10.53
N ILE A 149 -0.17 -4.79 10.68
CA ILE A 149 0.78 -4.66 9.56
C ILE A 149 0.86 -6.01 8.83
N HIS A 150 0.29 -6.07 7.62
CA HIS A 150 0.26 -7.28 6.81
C HIS A 150 1.51 -7.48 5.96
N ARG A 151 2.22 -6.39 5.65
CA ARG A 151 3.42 -6.42 4.80
C ARG A 151 4.28 -5.18 5.05
N ILE A 152 5.61 -5.38 4.99
CA ILE A 152 6.61 -4.31 5.15
C ILE A 152 7.61 -4.24 3.98
N SER A 153 7.37 -4.98 2.90
CA SER A 153 8.25 -4.99 1.71
C SER A 153 7.47 -5.32 0.45
N GLY A 154 8.03 -5.03 -0.71
CA GLY A 154 7.51 -5.49 -1.99
C GLY A 154 7.80 -6.99 -2.23
N ASP A 155 7.14 -7.57 -3.23
CA ASP A 155 7.27 -8.99 -3.61
C ASP A 155 7.28 -9.11 -5.15
N GLY A 156 8.14 -8.32 -5.81
CA GLY A 156 8.30 -8.35 -7.26
C GLY A 156 9.12 -9.55 -7.74
N PRO A 157 8.90 -10.01 -8.98
CA PRO A 157 9.67 -11.10 -9.56
C PRO A 157 11.15 -10.70 -9.74
N LYS A 158 12.05 -11.38 -9.02
CA LYS A 158 13.50 -11.05 -8.99
C LYS A 158 14.15 -10.91 -10.37
N LYS A 159 13.72 -11.72 -11.34
CA LYS A 159 14.26 -11.70 -12.72
C LYS A 159 13.94 -10.40 -13.46
N LEU A 160 12.89 -9.70 -13.05
CA LEU A 160 12.45 -8.45 -13.66
C LEU A 160 12.85 -7.23 -12.85
N LEU A 161 13.40 -7.39 -11.65
CA LEU A 161 13.77 -6.31 -10.77
C LEU A 161 14.92 -5.49 -11.36
N VAL A 162 14.68 -4.20 -11.58
CA VAL A 162 15.67 -3.20 -12.01
C VAL A 162 16.20 -2.45 -10.79
N ALA A 163 15.29 -1.94 -9.94
CA ALA A 163 15.68 -1.19 -8.74
C ALA A 163 14.57 -1.23 -7.66
N PRO A 164 14.93 -1.08 -6.39
CA PRO A 164 16.29 -1.18 -5.85
C PRO A 164 16.75 -2.64 -5.77
N GLU A 165 17.97 -2.94 -6.20
CA GLU A 165 18.50 -4.31 -6.34
C GLU A 165 18.48 -5.11 -5.03
N TRP A 166 18.77 -4.46 -3.89
CA TRP A 166 18.78 -5.11 -2.57
C TRP A 166 17.45 -5.77 -2.20
N SER A 167 16.33 -5.23 -2.71
CA SER A 167 14.99 -5.75 -2.42
C SER A 167 14.74 -7.16 -3.00
N GLY A 168 15.55 -7.58 -3.96
CA GLY A 168 15.59 -8.96 -4.44
C GLY A 168 16.06 -9.98 -3.40
N ASN A 169 16.69 -9.54 -2.30
CA ASN A 169 17.10 -10.38 -1.18
C ASN A 169 16.25 -10.14 0.07
N LYS A 170 15.00 -10.60 0.03
CA LYS A 170 14.04 -10.44 1.13
C LYS A 170 14.56 -10.97 2.47
N ARG A 171 15.36 -12.06 2.46
CA ARG A 171 15.91 -12.63 3.69
C ARG A 171 16.91 -11.67 4.34
N ALA A 172 17.80 -11.06 3.55
CA ALA A 172 18.75 -10.06 4.07
C ALA A 172 18.02 -8.86 4.66
N PHE A 173 17.00 -8.35 3.97
CA PHE A 173 16.16 -7.27 4.46
C PHE A 173 15.48 -7.62 5.80
N LEU A 174 14.80 -8.76 5.90
CA LEU A 174 14.12 -9.16 7.14
C LEU A 174 15.12 -9.35 8.31
N ASN A 175 16.29 -9.92 8.04
CA ASN A 175 17.34 -10.04 9.05
C ASN A 175 17.89 -8.68 9.52
N ALA A 176 18.03 -7.72 8.62
CA ALA A 176 18.45 -6.36 8.96
C ALA A 176 17.37 -5.61 9.76
N PHE A 177 16.11 -5.73 9.35
CA PHE A 177 14.97 -5.11 10.03
C PHE A 177 14.73 -5.66 11.45
N SER A 178 15.11 -6.91 11.73
CA SER A 178 14.89 -7.57 13.04
C SER A 178 16.00 -7.29 14.07
N LYS A 179 17.03 -6.51 13.71
CA LYS A 179 18.12 -6.10 14.63
C LYS A 179 17.78 -4.81 15.36
#